data_d105dfaa9ab9f0c32d1de96e00b5f557
#
_entry.id   d105dfaa9ab9f0c32d1de96e00b5f557
#
_cell.length_a   1.000
_cell.length_b   1.000
_cell.length_c   1.000
_cell.angle_alpha   90.00
_cell.angle_beta   90.00
_cell.angle_gamma   90.00
#
_symmetry.space_group_name_H-M   'P 1'
#
loop_
_entity.id
_entity.type
_entity.pdbx_description
1 polymer ?
#
loop_
_entity_poly.entity_id
_entity_poly.type
_entity_poly.pdbx_seq_one_letter_code
_entity_poly.pdbx_strand_id
1 'polypeptide(L)'
;MRRLIIANTYYQVIFAMQMRNTIFKRDDVDLIITDHSKNADVVCENIKKCKYFNNCYYVKTGGSRDNRTKMQKILDIFLLSFAKKNRFEYYLRDISDKFFDEIMVFNYDMRTYGVFSILSLYNHDIKVSRFEEGVLSYSVEILFTQTRTLIGKLRKTIGKPVIENSFLNFYCFYPQIYKGYLKPVEVPMIQLNSEICVALRKVFELDDKKLSYKYKYIFFTSVYDFEGGKPVGEYELVCKIADIVGKDNLLIKTHPRDTRTLYVDNSFNVDENSSVPWEAIQLSGKFDDKVFMTINSGSVLSGSLMSKNKVKTFYMYKMCDYKGNESCQKNVIDIEALLKNSNMKSIFNNVQVAEKIEDIL
;
A
#
# COMPACT_ATOMS: atom_id res chain seq x y z
N MET A 1 0.82 14.31 -21.17
CA MET A 1 1.53 13.01 -21.18
C MET A 1 0.51 11.91 -20.95
N ARG A 2 0.74 10.72 -21.54
CA ARG A 2 -0.10 9.56 -21.30
C ARG A 2 0.59 8.58 -20.33
N ARG A 3 -0.06 8.29 -19.22
CA ARG A 3 0.51 7.52 -18.10
C ARG A 3 -0.30 6.28 -17.79
N LEU A 4 0.38 5.20 -17.44
CA LEU A 4 -0.24 3.98 -16.93
C LEU A 4 0.18 3.76 -15.48
N ILE A 5 -0.78 3.74 -14.55
CA ILE A 5 -0.53 3.42 -13.14
C ILE A 5 -1.00 1.98 -12.88
N ILE A 6 -0.16 1.18 -12.23
CA ILE A 6 -0.51 -0.19 -11.82
C ILE A 6 -0.55 -0.23 -10.30
N ALA A 7 -1.76 -0.38 -9.73
CA ALA A 7 -2.03 -0.41 -8.31
C ALA A 7 -2.42 -1.82 -7.85
N ASN A 8 -1.75 -2.32 -6.82
CA ASN A 8 -2.01 -3.63 -6.23
C ASN A 8 -2.78 -3.55 -4.91
N THR A 9 -2.67 -2.43 -4.20
CA THR A 9 -3.31 -2.20 -2.90
C THR A 9 -4.19 -0.96 -2.93
N TYR A 10 -5.10 -0.86 -1.99
CA TYR A 10 -5.96 0.32 -1.90
C TYR A 10 -5.21 1.59 -1.49
N TYR A 11 -4.12 1.47 -0.72
CA TYR A 11 -3.21 2.59 -0.50
C TYR A 11 -2.72 3.17 -1.83
N GLN A 12 -2.27 2.31 -2.74
CA GLN A 12 -1.80 2.69 -4.06
C GLN A 12 -2.89 3.32 -4.92
N VAL A 13 -4.13 2.83 -4.82
CA VAL A 13 -5.29 3.43 -5.51
C VAL A 13 -5.55 4.85 -5.00
N ILE A 14 -5.57 5.05 -3.67
CA ILE A 14 -5.78 6.38 -3.05
C ILE A 14 -4.66 7.33 -3.45
N PHE A 15 -3.41 6.85 -3.44
CA PHE A 15 -2.26 7.65 -3.84
C PHE A 15 -2.33 8.03 -5.34
N ALA A 16 -2.72 7.09 -6.21
CA ALA A 16 -2.94 7.33 -7.63
C ALA A 16 -4.04 8.38 -7.87
N MET A 17 -5.14 8.29 -7.12
CA MET A 17 -6.21 9.31 -7.16
C MET A 17 -5.67 10.68 -6.76
N GLN A 18 -4.83 10.77 -5.72
CA GLN A 18 -4.23 12.05 -5.31
C GLN A 18 -3.27 12.60 -6.38
N MET A 19 -2.43 11.76 -6.99
CA MET A 19 -1.58 12.19 -8.11
C MET A 19 -2.42 12.72 -9.28
N ARG A 20 -3.50 12.02 -9.64
CA ARG A 20 -4.43 12.45 -10.70
C ARG A 20 -5.11 13.77 -10.38
N ASN A 21 -5.49 13.98 -9.11
CA ASN A 21 -6.14 15.20 -8.65
C ASN A 21 -5.18 16.41 -8.58
N THR A 22 -3.88 16.17 -8.50
CA THR A 22 -2.87 17.23 -8.27
C THR A 22 -1.89 17.35 -9.43
N ILE A 23 -0.82 16.57 -9.41
CA ILE A 23 0.32 16.72 -10.32
C ILE A 23 0.03 16.25 -11.75
N PHE A 24 -0.95 15.38 -11.97
CA PHE A 24 -1.34 14.86 -13.30
C PHE A 24 -2.70 15.37 -13.77
N LYS A 25 -3.15 16.49 -13.26
CA LYS A 25 -4.48 17.05 -13.56
C LYS A 25 -4.75 17.26 -15.06
N ARG A 26 -3.69 17.50 -15.85
CA ARG A 26 -3.75 17.74 -17.29
C ARG A 26 -3.27 16.56 -18.14
N ASP A 27 -2.88 15.46 -17.52
CA ASP A 27 -2.37 14.28 -18.20
C ASP A 27 -3.48 13.25 -18.47
N ASP A 28 -3.29 12.44 -19.49
CA ASP A 28 -4.12 11.25 -19.72
C ASP A 28 -3.61 10.12 -18.83
N VAL A 29 -4.40 9.70 -17.86
CA VAL A 29 -4.00 8.70 -16.87
C VAL A 29 -4.94 7.52 -16.91
N ASP A 30 -4.40 6.35 -17.22
CA ASP A 30 -5.06 5.06 -17.12
C ASP A 30 -4.62 4.35 -15.84
N LEU A 31 -5.55 3.66 -15.17
CA LEU A 31 -5.31 2.90 -13.95
C LEU A 31 -5.59 1.43 -14.16
N ILE A 32 -4.65 0.57 -13.79
CA ILE A 32 -4.87 -0.86 -13.59
C ILE A 32 -4.97 -1.14 -12.09
N ILE A 33 -6.02 -1.86 -11.67
CA ILE A 33 -6.18 -2.38 -10.31
C ILE A 33 -6.12 -3.91 -10.38
N THR A 34 -5.28 -4.51 -9.54
CA THR A 34 -5.14 -5.97 -9.49
C THR A 34 -5.97 -6.60 -8.36
N ASP A 35 -6.15 -7.92 -8.42
CA ASP A 35 -6.93 -8.72 -7.47
C ASP A 35 -6.22 -9.00 -6.12
N HIS A 36 -5.21 -8.19 -5.75
CA HIS A 36 -4.52 -8.34 -4.45
C HIS A 36 -5.37 -7.91 -3.25
N SER A 37 -6.32 -6.99 -3.48
CA SER A 37 -7.26 -6.53 -2.46
C SER A 37 -8.66 -7.10 -2.70
N LYS A 38 -9.40 -7.41 -1.62
CA LYS A 38 -10.78 -7.89 -1.73
C LYS A 38 -11.65 -6.84 -2.42
N ASN A 39 -12.60 -7.27 -3.27
CA ASN A 39 -13.55 -6.38 -3.96
C ASN A 39 -12.88 -5.34 -4.89
N ALA A 40 -11.69 -5.63 -5.40
CA ALA A 40 -10.96 -4.71 -6.27
C ALA A 40 -11.69 -4.46 -7.61
N ASP A 41 -12.48 -5.41 -8.09
CA ASP A 41 -13.39 -5.28 -9.23
C ASP A 41 -14.48 -4.24 -8.98
N VAL A 42 -15.13 -4.26 -7.81
CA VAL A 42 -16.15 -3.28 -7.41
C VAL A 42 -15.52 -1.88 -7.32
N VAL A 43 -14.36 -1.76 -6.69
CA VAL A 43 -13.62 -0.48 -6.60
C VAL A 43 -13.27 0.04 -8.00
N CYS A 44 -12.83 -0.81 -8.92
CA CYS A 44 -12.55 -0.44 -10.31
C CYS A 44 -13.80 0.13 -11.00
N GLU A 45 -14.96 -0.56 -10.87
CA GLU A 45 -16.23 -0.08 -11.45
C GLU A 45 -16.69 1.24 -10.84
N ASN A 46 -16.53 1.43 -9.54
CA ASN A 46 -16.88 2.70 -8.87
C ASN A 46 -15.97 3.85 -9.34
N ILE A 47 -14.68 3.59 -9.55
CA ILE A 47 -13.75 4.56 -10.14
C ILE A 47 -14.17 4.96 -11.55
N LYS A 48 -14.59 3.99 -12.39
CA LYS A 48 -15.11 4.26 -13.74
C LYS A 48 -16.35 5.17 -13.69
N LYS A 49 -17.31 4.86 -12.80
CA LYS A 49 -18.51 5.67 -12.60
C LYS A 49 -18.17 7.11 -12.20
N CYS A 50 -17.15 7.28 -11.36
CA CYS A 50 -16.67 8.60 -10.94
C CYS A 50 -15.90 9.35 -12.04
N LYS A 51 -15.52 8.70 -13.13
CA LYS A 51 -14.70 9.26 -14.23
C LYS A 51 -13.41 9.92 -13.74
N TYR A 52 -12.78 9.29 -12.73
CA TYR A 52 -11.61 9.86 -12.07
C TYR A 52 -10.34 9.73 -12.90
N PHE A 53 -10.23 8.64 -13.66
CA PHE A 53 -9.17 8.37 -14.64
C PHE A 53 -9.77 8.34 -16.05
N ASN A 54 -8.91 8.42 -17.06
CA ASN A 54 -9.35 8.27 -18.45
C ASN A 54 -9.92 6.87 -18.67
N ASN A 55 -9.19 5.85 -18.18
CA ASN A 55 -9.69 4.47 -18.12
C ASN A 55 -9.29 3.82 -16.80
N CYS A 56 -10.06 2.83 -16.35
CA CYS A 56 -9.73 1.96 -15.24
C CYS A 56 -9.95 0.50 -15.64
N TYR A 57 -8.96 -0.35 -15.37
CA TYR A 57 -8.97 -1.76 -15.75
C TYR A 57 -8.78 -2.64 -14.53
N TYR A 58 -9.60 -3.67 -14.39
CA TYR A 58 -9.42 -4.69 -13.37
C TYR A 58 -8.68 -5.89 -13.96
N VAL A 59 -7.59 -6.34 -13.29
CA VAL A 59 -6.75 -7.43 -13.77
C VAL A 59 -6.60 -8.51 -12.72
N LYS A 60 -7.01 -9.74 -13.07
CA LYS A 60 -6.77 -10.93 -12.25
C LYS A 60 -5.35 -11.44 -12.46
N THR A 61 -4.56 -11.47 -11.39
CA THR A 61 -3.14 -11.86 -11.44
C THR A 61 -2.90 -13.34 -11.14
N GLY A 62 -3.91 -14.06 -10.64
CA GLY A 62 -3.83 -15.48 -10.31
C GLY A 62 -3.01 -15.80 -9.05
N GLY A 63 -2.79 -14.82 -8.18
CA GLY A 63 -2.07 -14.97 -6.91
C GLY A 63 -0.55 -14.80 -7.00
N SER A 64 0.11 -14.75 -5.84
CA SER A 64 1.52 -14.35 -5.71
C SER A 64 2.54 -15.50 -5.73
N ARG A 65 2.13 -16.77 -5.61
CA ARG A 65 3.08 -17.88 -5.51
C ARG A 65 3.69 -18.24 -6.86
N ASP A 66 5.01 -18.15 -6.92
CA ASP A 66 5.79 -18.54 -8.10
C ASP A 66 6.06 -20.06 -8.10
N ASN A 67 5.09 -20.82 -8.59
CA ASN A 67 5.17 -22.29 -8.72
C ASN A 67 5.84 -22.75 -10.03
N ARG A 68 6.55 -21.85 -10.73
CA ARG A 68 7.16 -22.17 -12.03
C ARG A 68 8.35 -23.11 -11.92
N THR A 69 8.43 -24.06 -12.85
CA THR A 69 9.60 -24.92 -13.03
C THR A 69 10.81 -24.12 -13.51
N LYS A 70 12.01 -24.69 -13.38
CA LYS A 70 13.24 -24.09 -13.92
C LYS A 70 13.13 -23.79 -15.41
N MET A 71 12.52 -24.67 -16.17
CA MET A 71 12.34 -24.54 -17.62
C MET A 71 11.42 -23.37 -17.97
N GLN A 72 10.32 -23.19 -17.23
CA GLN A 72 9.41 -22.05 -17.39
C GLN A 72 10.10 -20.71 -17.07
N LYS A 73 11.00 -20.70 -16.06
CA LYS A 73 11.79 -19.49 -15.73
C LYS A 73 12.79 -19.13 -16.85
N ILE A 74 13.41 -20.12 -17.48
CA ILE A 74 14.29 -19.91 -18.64
C ILE A 74 13.49 -19.39 -19.84
N LEU A 75 12.33 -19.99 -20.12
CA LEU A 75 11.44 -19.51 -21.18
C LEU A 75 11.01 -18.07 -20.96
N ASP A 76 10.69 -17.67 -19.72
CA ASP A 76 10.35 -16.29 -19.39
C ASP A 76 11.53 -15.34 -19.70
N ILE A 77 12.76 -15.70 -19.36
CA ILE A 77 13.94 -14.90 -19.69
C ILE A 77 14.00 -14.65 -21.20
N PHE A 78 13.83 -15.71 -21.99
CA PHE A 78 13.82 -15.62 -23.45
C PHE A 78 12.69 -14.71 -23.96
N LEU A 79 11.46 -14.97 -23.52
CA LEU A 79 10.29 -14.21 -23.96
C LEU A 79 10.38 -12.72 -23.59
N LEU A 80 10.84 -12.40 -22.38
CA LEU A 80 11.01 -11.01 -21.93
C LEU A 80 12.15 -10.28 -22.68
N SER A 81 13.16 -11.04 -23.13
CA SER A 81 14.29 -10.45 -23.85
C SER A 81 13.98 -10.23 -25.33
N PHE A 82 13.40 -11.23 -26.00
CA PHE A 82 13.35 -11.29 -27.47
C PHE A 82 11.95 -11.19 -28.06
N ALA A 83 10.93 -11.72 -27.38
CA ALA A 83 9.60 -11.79 -27.95
C ALA A 83 8.85 -10.44 -27.95
N LYS A 84 7.85 -10.34 -28.83
CA LYS A 84 6.88 -9.23 -28.84
C LYS A 84 5.77 -9.43 -27.81
N LYS A 85 5.53 -10.69 -27.39
CA LYS A 85 4.50 -11.09 -26.42
C LYS A 85 5.15 -11.88 -25.30
N ASN A 86 4.63 -11.77 -24.11
CA ASN A 86 5.02 -12.56 -22.94
C ASN A 86 3.81 -12.87 -22.06
N ARG A 87 4.01 -13.66 -21.02
CA ARG A 87 2.92 -14.11 -20.14
C ARG A 87 2.21 -13.00 -19.36
N PHE A 88 2.75 -11.79 -19.34
CA PHE A 88 2.13 -10.64 -18.66
C PHE A 88 1.26 -9.79 -19.58
N GLU A 89 1.05 -10.22 -20.84
CA GLU A 89 0.19 -9.53 -21.80
C GLU A 89 -1.25 -9.36 -21.29
N TYR A 90 -1.70 -10.22 -20.38
CA TYR A 90 -3.03 -10.11 -19.78
C TYR A 90 -3.26 -8.79 -19.00
N TYR A 91 -2.20 -8.13 -18.52
CA TYR A 91 -2.31 -6.79 -17.94
C TYR A 91 -2.80 -5.74 -18.94
N LEU A 92 -2.51 -5.95 -20.22
CA LEU A 92 -2.75 -4.99 -21.30
C LEU A 92 -3.85 -5.45 -22.26
N ARG A 93 -4.61 -6.50 -21.90
CA ARG A 93 -5.60 -7.12 -22.80
C ARG A 93 -6.67 -6.13 -23.21
N ASP A 94 -7.20 -5.37 -22.27
CA ASP A 94 -8.33 -4.48 -22.47
C ASP A 94 -7.90 -3.05 -22.86
N ILE A 95 -6.59 -2.82 -22.97
CA ILE A 95 -6.01 -1.54 -23.38
C ILE A 95 -5.86 -1.53 -24.90
N SER A 96 -6.69 -0.74 -25.59
CA SER A 96 -6.70 -0.63 -27.04
C SER A 96 -5.46 0.09 -27.57
N ASP A 97 -5.16 1.26 -27.05
CA ASP A 97 -3.96 2.02 -27.40
C ASP A 97 -2.87 1.79 -26.34
N LYS A 98 -1.76 1.21 -26.77
CA LYS A 98 -0.62 0.81 -25.90
C LYS A 98 0.54 1.81 -25.92
N PHE A 99 0.33 3.00 -26.47
CA PHE A 99 1.33 4.05 -26.41
C PHE A 99 1.22 4.80 -25.07
N PHE A 100 2.21 4.65 -24.21
CA PHE A 100 2.33 5.38 -22.94
C PHE A 100 3.69 6.04 -22.86
N ASP A 101 3.74 7.25 -22.29
CA ASP A 101 4.99 7.98 -22.01
C ASP A 101 5.65 7.45 -20.74
N GLU A 102 4.83 7.00 -19.75
CA GLU A 102 5.32 6.59 -18.44
C GLU A 102 4.45 5.48 -17.85
N ILE A 103 5.12 4.48 -17.27
CA ILE A 103 4.51 3.45 -16.41
C ILE A 103 4.87 3.77 -14.97
N MET A 104 3.89 3.72 -14.10
CA MET A 104 4.06 3.98 -12.68
C MET A 104 3.70 2.75 -11.86
N VAL A 105 4.62 2.32 -11.02
CA VAL A 105 4.52 1.10 -10.21
C VAL A 105 5.07 1.34 -8.82
N PHE A 106 4.59 0.59 -7.83
CA PHE A 106 5.22 0.58 -6.52
C PHE A 106 6.48 -0.28 -6.53
N ASN A 107 6.36 -1.50 -7.00
CA ASN A 107 7.41 -2.51 -6.92
C ASN A 107 7.95 -2.86 -8.31
N TYR A 108 9.26 -3.08 -8.36
CA TYR A 108 9.95 -3.49 -9.56
C TYR A 108 10.13 -5.01 -9.57
N ASP A 109 9.12 -5.71 -10.03
CA ASP A 109 9.10 -7.17 -10.15
C ASP A 109 9.09 -7.64 -11.62
N MET A 110 9.03 -8.96 -11.82
CA MET A 110 8.98 -9.54 -13.17
C MET A 110 7.71 -9.17 -13.94
N ARG A 111 6.61 -8.79 -13.26
CA ARG A 111 5.37 -8.34 -13.89
C ARG A 111 5.57 -6.97 -14.52
N THR A 112 6.14 -6.05 -13.75
CA THR A 112 6.54 -4.72 -14.24
C THR A 112 7.47 -4.84 -15.43
N TYR A 113 8.46 -5.74 -15.35
CA TYR A 113 9.37 -6.00 -16.47
C TYR A 113 8.62 -6.50 -17.71
N GLY A 114 7.67 -7.42 -17.52
CA GLY A 114 6.85 -7.96 -18.60
C GLY A 114 5.97 -6.93 -19.27
N VAL A 115 5.29 -6.10 -18.49
CA VAL A 115 4.48 -4.99 -19.00
C VAL A 115 5.35 -3.98 -19.75
N PHE A 116 6.46 -3.55 -19.13
CA PHE A 116 7.43 -2.64 -19.78
C PHE A 116 7.94 -3.19 -21.12
N SER A 117 8.29 -4.49 -21.15
CA SER A 117 8.85 -5.09 -22.37
C SER A 117 7.86 -5.07 -23.55
N ILE A 118 6.55 -5.15 -23.28
CA ILE A 118 5.50 -5.03 -24.30
C ILE A 118 5.31 -3.56 -24.71
N LEU A 119 5.12 -2.68 -23.73
CA LEU A 119 4.84 -1.26 -24.00
C LEU A 119 6.01 -0.55 -24.67
N SER A 120 7.25 -0.97 -24.40
CA SER A 120 8.44 -0.47 -25.07
C SER A 120 8.53 -0.79 -26.57
N LEU A 121 7.63 -1.63 -27.10
CA LEU A 121 7.48 -1.85 -28.55
C LEU A 121 6.66 -0.74 -29.23
N TYR A 122 5.81 -0.06 -28.45
CA TYR A 122 4.95 1.03 -28.91
C TYR A 122 5.58 2.40 -28.66
N ASN A 123 6.31 2.53 -27.55
CA ASN A 123 7.12 3.72 -27.25
C ASN A 123 8.50 3.30 -26.74
N HIS A 124 9.52 3.49 -27.58
CA HIS A 124 10.91 3.12 -27.26
C HIS A 124 11.49 3.94 -26.10
N ASP A 125 10.99 5.16 -25.90
CA ASP A 125 11.46 6.11 -24.87
C ASP A 125 10.63 6.08 -23.59
N ILE A 126 9.74 5.08 -23.44
CA ILE A 126 8.86 4.93 -22.29
C ILE A 126 9.65 4.97 -20.97
N LYS A 127 9.18 5.75 -20.02
CA LYS A 127 9.79 5.88 -18.69
C LYS A 127 9.07 5.00 -17.68
N VAL A 128 9.79 4.69 -16.61
CA VAL A 128 9.26 3.94 -15.46
C VAL A 128 9.51 4.76 -14.22
N SER A 129 8.47 5.01 -13.45
CA SER A 129 8.57 5.67 -12.16
C SER A 129 8.00 4.81 -11.06
N ARG A 130 8.46 5.06 -9.84
CA ARG A 130 7.88 4.49 -8.64
C ARG A 130 6.97 5.49 -7.97
N PHE A 131 6.04 4.98 -7.18
CA PHE A 131 5.24 5.78 -6.28
C PHE A 131 5.12 5.10 -4.90
N GLU A 132 4.75 5.88 -3.92
CA GLU A 132 4.69 5.49 -2.53
C GLU A 132 3.61 4.44 -2.23
N GLU A 133 3.92 3.52 -1.31
CA GLU A 133 2.98 2.59 -0.67
C GLU A 133 3.21 2.58 0.85
N GLY A 134 2.95 3.69 1.49
CA GLY A 134 3.19 3.83 2.92
C GLY A 134 4.66 4.06 3.29
N VAL A 135 4.92 4.11 4.57
CA VAL A 135 6.15 4.59 5.16
C VAL A 135 7.40 3.79 4.78
N LEU A 136 7.27 2.49 4.59
CA LEU A 136 8.40 1.64 4.23
C LEU A 136 8.92 1.89 2.81
N SER A 137 8.14 2.53 1.94
CA SER A 137 8.55 2.88 0.57
C SER A 137 9.79 3.78 0.51
N TYR A 138 10.03 4.54 1.57
CA TYR A 138 11.14 5.50 1.64
C TYR A 138 12.49 4.85 1.93
N SER A 139 12.49 3.64 2.46
CA SER A 139 13.68 2.86 2.81
C SER A 139 13.95 1.69 1.88
N VAL A 140 12.99 1.34 1.00
CA VAL A 140 13.13 0.21 0.08
C VAL A 140 13.94 0.61 -1.15
N GLU A 141 15.12 0.06 -1.29
CA GLU A 141 15.90 0.16 -2.54
C GLU A 141 15.35 -0.80 -3.61
N ILE A 142 15.43 -0.37 -4.88
CA ILE A 142 15.13 -1.26 -6.00
C ILE A 142 16.30 -2.24 -6.16
N LEU A 143 16.11 -3.46 -5.70
CA LEU A 143 17.09 -4.51 -5.90
C LEU A 143 16.92 -5.17 -7.27
N PHE A 144 17.94 -5.05 -8.12
CA PHE A 144 18.02 -5.79 -9.37
C PHE A 144 18.52 -7.22 -9.11
N THR A 145 17.67 -8.20 -9.34
CA THR A 145 18.08 -9.60 -9.25
C THR A 145 18.98 -9.97 -10.45
N GLN A 146 19.84 -10.99 -10.29
CA GLN A 146 20.68 -11.50 -11.38
C GLN A 146 19.89 -11.82 -12.66
N THR A 147 18.69 -12.39 -12.53
CA THR A 147 17.79 -12.69 -13.66
C THR A 147 17.41 -11.44 -14.41
N ARG A 148 17.04 -10.34 -13.72
CA ARG A 148 16.66 -9.07 -14.36
C ARG A 148 17.85 -8.43 -15.06
N THR A 149 19.01 -8.45 -14.44
CA THR A 149 20.25 -7.97 -15.04
C THR A 149 20.58 -8.74 -16.34
N LEU A 150 20.36 -10.06 -16.37
CA LEU A 150 20.56 -10.88 -17.56
C LEU A 150 19.59 -10.46 -18.69
N ILE A 151 18.30 -10.31 -18.39
CA ILE A 151 17.30 -9.86 -19.36
C ILE A 151 17.69 -8.48 -19.91
N GLY A 152 18.12 -7.55 -19.06
CA GLY A 152 18.57 -6.23 -19.45
C GLY A 152 19.76 -6.29 -20.42
N LYS A 153 20.76 -7.11 -20.14
CA LYS A 153 21.90 -7.34 -21.03
C LYS A 153 21.47 -7.88 -22.40
N LEU A 154 20.62 -8.93 -22.41
CA LEU A 154 20.11 -9.51 -23.66
C LEU A 154 19.30 -8.50 -24.48
N ARG A 155 18.44 -7.69 -23.85
CA ARG A 155 17.69 -6.64 -24.54
C ARG A 155 18.62 -5.59 -25.15
N LYS A 156 19.66 -5.19 -24.42
CA LYS A 156 20.65 -4.20 -24.90
C LYS A 156 21.39 -4.70 -26.15
N THR A 157 21.76 -5.98 -26.20
CA THR A 157 22.47 -6.56 -27.36
C THR A 157 21.66 -6.53 -28.66
N ILE A 158 20.32 -6.47 -28.57
CA ILE A 158 19.41 -6.42 -29.73
C ILE A 158 18.77 -5.04 -29.93
N GLY A 159 19.29 -4.00 -29.26
CA GLY A 159 18.82 -2.64 -29.41
C GLY A 159 17.43 -2.36 -28.83
N LYS A 160 16.91 -3.21 -27.92
CA LYS A 160 15.63 -2.98 -27.25
C LYS A 160 15.79 -2.12 -25.98
N PRO A 161 14.79 -1.33 -25.60
CA PRO A 161 14.80 -0.57 -24.36
C PRO A 161 15.03 -1.45 -23.14
N VAL A 162 15.84 -0.96 -22.23
CA VAL A 162 16.21 -1.62 -20.97
C VAL A 162 15.59 -0.84 -19.84
N ILE A 163 14.80 -1.50 -19.00
CA ILE A 163 14.03 -0.85 -17.95
C ILE A 163 14.93 -0.13 -16.94
N GLU A 164 16.12 -0.64 -16.67
CA GLU A 164 17.12 -0.03 -15.79
C GLU A 164 17.54 1.38 -16.24
N ASN A 165 17.52 1.63 -17.55
CA ASN A 165 17.83 2.93 -18.15
C ASN A 165 16.60 3.85 -18.29
N SER A 166 15.41 3.32 -17.98
CA SER A 166 14.13 4.03 -18.13
C SER A 166 13.60 4.61 -16.82
N PHE A 167 14.25 4.33 -15.69
CA PHE A 167 13.85 4.85 -14.39
C PHE A 167 13.98 6.37 -14.32
N LEU A 168 12.94 7.02 -13.76
CA LEU A 168 12.85 8.47 -13.71
C LEU A 168 12.60 8.99 -12.29
N ASN A 169 11.38 8.84 -11.77
CA ASN A 169 10.93 9.50 -10.56
C ASN A 169 10.51 8.51 -9.45
N PHE A 170 10.51 9.03 -8.21
CA PHE A 170 9.78 8.48 -7.09
C PHE A 170 8.75 9.50 -6.62
N TYR A 171 7.48 9.25 -6.88
CA TYR A 171 6.37 10.11 -6.44
C TYR A 171 6.01 9.78 -5.00
N CYS A 172 6.04 10.76 -4.10
CA CYS A 172 5.83 10.56 -2.66
C CYS A 172 5.34 11.84 -1.97
N PHE A 173 4.75 11.69 -0.78
CA PHE A 173 4.32 12.84 0.01
C PHE A 173 5.49 13.61 0.65
N TYR A 174 6.58 12.92 1.00
CA TYR A 174 7.71 13.51 1.73
C TYR A 174 9.04 13.26 1.02
N PRO A 175 9.34 14.00 -0.05
CA PRO A 175 10.58 13.81 -0.83
C PRO A 175 11.86 13.98 -0.01
N GLN A 176 11.80 14.77 1.04
CA GLN A 176 12.95 15.07 1.93
C GLN A 176 13.43 13.87 2.77
N ILE A 177 12.61 12.83 2.92
CA ILE A 177 12.99 11.63 3.66
C ILE A 177 13.43 10.46 2.77
N TYR A 178 13.24 10.59 1.45
CA TYR A 178 13.66 9.56 0.51
C TYR A 178 15.17 9.55 0.32
N LYS A 179 15.80 8.38 0.45
CA LYS A 179 17.25 8.19 0.34
C LYS A 179 17.67 7.35 -0.87
N GLY A 180 16.73 6.97 -1.74
CA GLY A 180 17.02 6.19 -2.92
C GLY A 180 17.60 7.02 -4.07
N TYR A 181 17.89 6.38 -5.19
CA TYR A 181 18.56 7.00 -6.34
C TYR A 181 17.60 7.62 -7.38
N LEU A 182 16.28 7.40 -7.26
CA LEU A 182 15.30 8.03 -8.14
C LEU A 182 15.13 9.51 -7.77
N LYS A 183 14.75 10.33 -8.75
CA LYS A 183 14.41 11.72 -8.47
C LYS A 183 13.11 11.78 -7.68
N PRO A 184 13.12 12.24 -6.43
CA PRO A 184 11.88 12.37 -5.65
C PRO A 184 11.04 13.52 -6.19
N VAL A 185 9.74 13.29 -6.31
CA VAL A 185 8.74 14.27 -6.75
C VAL A 185 7.64 14.35 -5.70
N GLU A 186 7.41 15.54 -5.17
CA GLU A 186 6.38 15.76 -4.16
C GLU A 186 4.98 15.63 -4.77
N VAL A 187 4.15 14.82 -4.12
CA VAL A 187 2.71 14.79 -4.30
C VAL A 187 2.09 15.56 -3.15
N PRO A 188 1.28 16.60 -3.41
CA PRO A 188 0.63 17.35 -2.34
C PRO A 188 -0.19 16.43 -1.44
N MET A 189 -0.12 16.65 -0.12
CA MET A 189 -0.91 15.87 0.85
C MET A 189 -2.40 16.07 0.62
N ILE A 190 -3.19 15.06 0.97
CA ILE A 190 -4.64 15.09 0.90
C ILE A 190 -5.16 16.07 1.95
N GLN A 191 -5.94 17.04 1.51
CA GLN A 191 -6.67 17.93 2.41
C GLN A 191 -8.01 17.28 2.79
N LEU A 192 -8.30 17.23 4.07
CA LEU A 192 -9.59 16.72 4.54
C LEU A 192 -10.74 17.55 3.99
N ASN A 193 -11.89 16.95 3.77
CA ASN A 193 -13.08 17.56 3.19
C ASN A 193 -12.91 18.09 1.75
N SER A 194 -11.84 17.70 1.06
CA SER A 194 -11.61 18.05 -0.34
C SER A 194 -12.38 17.13 -1.31
N GLU A 195 -12.36 17.48 -2.59
CA GLU A 195 -13.04 16.70 -3.64
C GLU A 195 -12.58 15.22 -3.68
N ILE A 196 -11.30 14.96 -3.39
CA ILE A 196 -10.82 13.58 -3.33
C ILE A 196 -11.47 12.80 -2.19
N CYS A 197 -11.71 13.41 -1.02
CA CYS A 197 -12.40 12.73 0.08
C CYS A 197 -13.84 12.37 -0.30
N VAL A 198 -14.52 13.25 -1.04
CA VAL A 198 -15.87 12.97 -1.59
C VAL A 198 -15.80 11.81 -2.61
N ALA A 199 -14.77 11.79 -3.46
CA ALA A 199 -14.57 10.71 -4.41
C ALA A 199 -14.26 9.39 -3.71
N LEU A 200 -13.41 9.38 -2.67
CA LEU A 200 -13.11 8.20 -1.87
C LEU A 200 -14.35 7.61 -1.22
N ARG A 201 -15.24 8.43 -0.69
CA ARG A 201 -16.54 7.96 -0.15
C ARG A 201 -17.36 7.21 -1.19
N LYS A 202 -17.40 7.69 -2.43
CA LYS A 202 -18.12 7.03 -3.53
C LYS A 202 -17.40 5.75 -3.99
N VAL A 203 -16.08 5.79 -4.14
CA VAL A 203 -15.27 4.67 -4.62
C VAL A 203 -15.33 3.49 -3.65
N PHE A 204 -15.26 3.74 -2.34
CA PHE A 204 -15.26 2.72 -1.29
C PHE A 204 -16.63 2.54 -0.63
N GLU A 205 -17.69 3.15 -1.16
CA GLU A 205 -19.08 3.04 -0.68
C GLU A 205 -19.20 3.37 0.82
N LEU A 206 -18.56 4.48 1.22
CA LEU A 206 -18.56 4.97 2.61
C LEU A 206 -19.76 5.90 2.84
N ASP A 207 -20.73 5.43 3.60
CA ASP A 207 -21.83 6.24 4.13
C ASP A 207 -21.51 6.78 5.53
N ASP A 208 -22.39 7.62 6.05
CA ASP A 208 -22.19 8.22 7.37
C ASP A 208 -22.23 7.19 8.51
N LYS A 209 -22.93 6.06 8.32
CA LYS A 209 -22.96 4.96 9.29
C LYS A 209 -21.59 4.30 9.38
N LYS A 210 -20.97 3.97 8.24
CA LYS A 210 -19.62 3.39 8.16
C LYS A 210 -18.55 4.33 8.71
N LEU A 211 -18.78 5.65 8.70
CA LEU A 211 -17.84 6.67 9.18
C LEU A 211 -18.10 7.10 10.62
N SER A 212 -19.15 6.58 11.28
CA SER A 212 -19.53 6.92 12.64
C SER A 212 -18.81 6.04 13.66
N TYR A 213 -17.63 6.46 14.06
CA TYR A 213 -16.81 5.77 15.08
C TYR A 213 -17.06 6.41 16.44
N LYS A 214 -17.93 5.78 17.27
CA LYS A 214 -18.26 6.28 18.65
C LYS A 214 -17.16 5.96 19.67
N TYR A 215 -16.33 4.96 19.43
CA TYR A 215 -15.31 4.50 20.35
C TYR A 215 -14.14 5.47 20.43
N LYS A 216 -13.64 5.74 21.64
CA LYS A 216 -12.46 6.59 21.84
C LYS A 216 -11.16 5.86 21.44
N TYR A 217 -11.09 4.56 21.75
CA TYR A 217 -9.91 3.74 21.55
C TYR A 217 -10.13 2.75 20.41
N ILE A 218 -9.18 2.66 19.48
CA ILE A 218 -9.23 1.74 18.35
C ILE A 218 -7.93 0.93 18.33
N PHE A 219 -8.04 -0.37 18.51
CA PHE A 219 -6.91 -1.30 18.44
C PHE A 219 -6.85 -1.98 17.08
N PHE A 220 -5.73 -1.84 16.39
CA PHE A 220 -5.46 -2.48 15.10
C PHE A 220 -4.69 -3.77 15.34
N THR A 221 -5.32 -4.90 15.03
CA THR A 221 -4.69 -6.21 15.24
C THR A 221 -3.64 -6.52 14.19
N SER A 222 -2.79 -7.48 14.51
CA SER A 222 -1.78 -8.06 13.61
C SER A 222 -2.15 -9.48 13.21
N VAL A 223 -1.21 -10.16 12.56
CA VAL A 223 -1.37 -11.58 12.16
C VAL A 223 -0.50 -12.52 12.98
N TYR A 224 0.29 -12.00 13.92
CA TYR A 224 1.36 -12.77 14.56
C TYR A 224 0.89 -13.81 15.55
N ASP A 225 -0.34 -13.72 16.04
CA ASP A 225 -0.91 -14.76 16.91
C ASP A 225 -1.40 -15.99 16.14
N PHE A 226 -1.43 -15.94 14.78
CA PHE A 226 -1.91 -17.06 13.96
C PHE A 226 -1.12 -17.30 12.68
N GLU A 227 -0.20 -16.41 12.31
CA GLU A 227 0.68 -16.59 11.15
C GLU A 227 2.15 -16.49 11.57
N GLY A 228 2.97 -17.40 11.05
CA GLY A 228 4.43 -17.18 10.92
C GLY A 228 5.27 -17.33 12.17
N GLY A 229 4.83 -18.05 13.21
CA GLY A 229 5.69 -18.30 14.35
C GLY A 229 4.99 -18.44 15.71
N LYS A 230 5.73 -18.20 16.79
CA LYS A 230 5.19 -18.18 18.13
C LYS A 230 4.19 -17.03 18.30
N PRO A 231 2.99 -17.24 18.85
CA PRO A 231 2.07 -16.16 19.18
C PRO A 231 2.74 -15.10 20.07
N VAL A 232 2.39 -13.84 19.82
CA VAL A 232 3.01 -12.71 20.54
C VAL A 232 2.20 -12.26 21.78
N GLY A 233 1.00 -12.83 21.98
CA GLY A 233 0.10 -12.48 23.08
C GLY A 233 -0.70 -11.21 22.82
N GLU A 234 -1.11 -10.96 21.57
CA GLU A 234 -1.90 -9.79 21.19
C GLU A 234 -3.29 -9.79 21.85
N TYR A 235 -3.94 -10.96 21.92
CA TYR A 235 -5.25 -11.08 22.53
C TYR A 235 -5.21 -10.75 24.04
N GLU A 236 -4.23 -11.27 24.77
CA GLU A 236 -4.02 -10.99 26.20
C GLU A 236 -3.75 -9.49 26.44
N LEU A 237 -3.00 -8.84 25.53
CA LEU A 237 -2.79 -7.40 25.60
C LEU A 237 -4.11 -6.64 25.40
N VAL A 238 -4.93 -7.04 24.42
CA VAL A 238 -6.24 -6.41 24.17
C VAL A 238 -7.16 -6.57 25.40
N CYS A 239 -7.17 -7.72 26.06
CA CYS A 239 -7.93 -7.92 27.30
C CYS A 239 -7.48 -6.94 28.39
N LYS A 240 -6.18 -6.81 28.62
CA LYS A 240 -5.63 -5.86 29.60
C LYS A 240 -5.96 -4.39 29.27
N ILE A 241 -5.95 -4.02 27.98
CA ILE A 241 -6.38 -2.68 27.55
C ILE A 241 -7.86 -2.48 27.87
N ALA A 242 -8.70 -3.48 27.58
CA ALA A 242 -10.13 -3.41 27.84
C ALA A 242 -10.46 -3.27 29.33
N ASP A 243 -9.68 -3.89 30.23
CA ASP A 243 -9.81 -3.75 31.66
C ASP A 243 -9.59 -2.30 32.13
N ILE A 244 -8.72 -1.54 31.44
CA ILE A 244 -8.38 -0.16 31.81
C ILE A 244 -9.35 0.84 31.18
N VAL A 245 -9.63 0.72 29.87
CA VAL A 245 -10.42 1.71 29.14
C VAL A 245 -11.90 1.37 29.08
N GLY A 246 -12.29 0.15 29.43
CA GLY A 246 -13.63 -0.42 29.28
C GLY A 246 -13.89 -0.95 27.87
N LYS A 247 -14.51 -2.12 27.74
CA LYS A 247 -14.86 -2.71 26.43
C LYS A 247 -15.76 -1.81 25.60
N ASP A 248 -16.65 -1.04 26.24
CA ASP A 248 -17.59 -0.14 25.57
C ASP A 248 -16.90 1.08 24.92
N ASN A 249 -15.66 1.38 25.31
CA ASN A 249 -14.85 2.45 24.74
C ASN A 249 -13.83 1.95 23.71
N LEU A 250 -13.71 0.61 23.55
CA LEU A 250 -12.70 -0.03 22.72
C LEU A 250 -13.33 -0.67 21.48
N LEU A 251 -12.81 -0.35 20.31
CA LEU A 251 -13.10 -0.99 19.03
C LEU A 251 -11.89 -1.80 18.57
N ILE A 252 -12.12 -3.01 18.12
CA ILE A 252 -11.08 -3.86 17.52
C ILE A 252 -11.20 -3.77 16.00
N LYS A 253 -10.18 -3.26 15.35
CA LYS A 253 -10.00 -3.29 13.91
C LYS A 253 -9.17 -4.52 13.53
N THR A 254 -9.83 -5.61 13.14
CA THR A 254 -9.14 -6.85 12.79
C THR A 254 -8.34 -6.69 11.49
N HIS A 255 -7.20 -7.38 11.43
CA HIS A 255 -6.39 -7.44 10.22
C HIS A 255 -7.20 -8.11 9.08
N PRO A 256 -7.15 -7.62 7.82
CA PRO A 256 -7.96 -8.17 6.71
C PRO A 256 -7.77 -9.67 6.42
N ARG A 257 -6.64 -10.25 6.85
CA ARG A 257 -6.36 -11.69 6.75
C ARG A 257 -6.84 -12.49 7.96
N ASP A 258 -7.25 -11.84 9.05
CA ASP A 258 -7.78 -12.54 10.21
C ASP A 258 -9.23 -12.97 9.93
N THR A 259 -9.44 -14.28 9.83
CA THR A 259 -10.75 -14.90 9.62
C THR A 259 -11.32 -15.49 10.91
N ARG A 260 -10.61 -15.36 12.04
CA ARG A 260 -11.07 -15.88 13.33
C ARG A 260 -12.17 -14.99 13.90
N THR A 261 -13.04 -15.59 14.69
CA THR A 261 -14.12 -14.90 15.41
C THR A 261 -13.75 -14.55 16.84
N LEU A 262 -12.47 -14.71 17.22
CA LEU A 262 -11.96 -14.63 18.59
C LEU A 262 -12.47 -13.41 19.36
N TYR A 263 -12.41 -12.23 18.76
CA TYR A 263 -12.86 -11.00 19.44
C TYR A 263 -14.39 -10.92 19.56
N VAL A 264 -15.11 -11.36 18.53
CA VAL A 264 -16.58 -11.40 18.52
C VAL A 264 -17.09 -12.41 19.57
N ASP A 265 -16.51 -13.61 19.60
CA ASP A 265 -16.89 -14.68 20.54
C ASP A 265 -16.66 -14.28 21.99
N ASN A 266 -15.72 -13.36 22.24
CA ASN A 266 -15.43 -12.80 23.55
C ASN A 266 -16.08 -11.41 23.79
N SER A 267 -17.13 -11.08 23.03
CA SER A 267 -17.96 -9.88 23.21
C SER A 267 -17.19 -8.55 23.14
N PHE A 268 -16.17 -8.47 22.31
CA PHE A 268 -15.54 -7.22 21.94
C PHE A 268 -16.31 -6.53 20.81
N ASN A 269 -16.27 -5.20 20.78
CA ASN A 269 -16.73 -4.46 19.63
C ASN A 269 -15.73 -4.58 18.49
N VAL A 270 -16.14 -5.15 17.36
CA VAL A 270 -15.29 -5.37 16.19
C VAL A 270 -15.77 -4.49 15.05
N ASP A 271 -14.82 -3.90 14.32
CA ASP A 271 -15.13 -3.06 13.15
C ASP A 271 -15.70 -3.91 12.00
N GLU A 272 -16.94 -3.62 11.63
CA GLU A 272 -17.64 -4.28 10.50
C GLU A 272 -17.05 -3.90 9.12
N ASN A 273 -16.26 -2.84 9.05
CA ASN A 273 -15.67 -2.32 7.81
C ASN A 273 -14.29 -2.92 7.50
N SER A 274 -14.02 -4.16 7.90
CA SER A 274 -12.70 -4.80 7.73
C SER A 274 -12.23 -4.91 6.27
N SER A 275 -13.15 -4.92 5.30
CA SER A 275 -12.85 -4.94 3.86
C SER A 275 -12.56 -3.57 3.26
N VAL A 276 -12.85 -2.49 3.97
CA VAL A 276 -12.60 -1.11 3.52
C VAL A 276 -11.20 -0.69 3.97
N PRO A 277 -10.39 -0.04 3.10
CA PRO A 277 -9.08 0.44 3.49
C PRO A 277 -9.20 1.50 4.59
N TRP A 278 -8.40 1.34 5.63
CA TRP A 278 -8.44 2.27 6.77
C TRP A 278 -8.12 3.71 6.36
N GLU A 279 -7.25 3.87 5.38
CA GLU A 279 -6.90 5.17 4.81
C GLU A 279 -8.12 5.91 4.27
N ALA A 280 -9.00 5.23 3.55
CA ALA A 280 -10.22 5.84 3.02
C ALA A 280 -11.19 6.23 4.15
N ILE A 281 -11.30 5.39 5.19
CA ILE A 281 -12.11 5.67 6.39
C ILE A 281 -11.54 6.90 7.11
N GLN A 282 -10.23 6.90 7.39
CA GLN A 282 -9.58 7.98 8.15
C GLN A 282 -9.61 9.33 7.41
N LEU A 283 -9.46 9.33 6.08
CA LEU A 283 -9.53 10.54 5.25
C LEU A 283 -10.97 11.07 5.09
N SER A 284 -11.98 10.24 5.36
CA SER A 284 -13.39 10.57 5.17
C SER A 284 -14.17 10.80 6.47
N GLY A 285 -13.63 10.35 7.61
CA GLY A 285 -14.23 10.41 8.94
C GLY A 285 -13.56 11.46 9.84
N LYS A 286 -14.03 11.52 11.10
CA LYS A 286 -13.50 12.39 12.16
C LYS A 286 -12.82 11.53 13.22
N PHE A 287 -11.53 11.75 13.45
CA PHE A 287 -10.71 10.94 14.36
C PHE A 287 -9.84 11.77 15.31
N ASP A 288 -10.04 13.09 15.38
CA ASP A 288 -9.17 14.01 16.16
C ASP A 288 -9.18 13.71 17.66
N ASP A 289 -10.28 13.13 18.17
CA ASP A 289 -10.48 12.77 19.58
C ASP A 289 -10.14 11.30 19.87
N LYS A 290 -9.67 10.53 18.89
CA LYS A 290 -9.41 9.10 18.99
C LYS A 290 -7.98 8.79 19.41
N VAL A 291 -7.79 7.57 19.91
CA VAL A 291 -6.49 6.99 20.24
C VAL A 291 -6.34 5.68 19.46
N PHE A 292 -5.34 5.61 18.61
CA PHE A 292 -5.00 4.40 17.88
C PHE A 292 -3.95 3.60 18.63
N MET A 293 -4.13 2.29 18.65
CA MET A 293 -3.21 1.37 19.32
C MET A 293 -2.94 0.17 18.42
N THR A 294 -1.74 -0.35 18.47
CA THR A 294 -1.36 -1.57 17.75
C THR A 294 -0.06 -2.15 18.31
N ILE A 295 0.20 -3.43 18.07
CA ILE A 295 1.55 -3.97 18.27
C ILE A 295 2.50 -3.34 17.26
N ASN A 296 2.21 -3.46 15.96
CA ASN A 296 3.10 -2.93 14.90
C ASN A 296 2.44 -2.78 13.53
N SER A 297 1.12 -2.54 13.47
CA SER A 297 0.45 -2.30 12.19
C SER A 297 0.88 -0.96 11.57
N GLY A 298 1.25 -0.98 10.29
CA GLY A 298 1.55 0.23 9.52
C GLY A 298 0.32 1.08 9.21
N SER A 299 -0.89 0.51 9.25
CA SER A 299 -2.14 1.21 8.95
C SER A 299 -2.40 2.41 9.86
N VAL A 300 -1.91 2.38 11.12
CA VAL A 300 -2.04 3.51 12.04
C VAL A 300 -1.25 4.76 11.62
N LEU A 301 -0.25 4.59 10.74
CA LEU A 301 0.59 5.68 10.22
C LEU A 301 0.05 6.25 8.90
N SER A 302 -0.72 5.46 8.15
CA SER A 302 -1.11 5.79 6.77
C SER A 302 -1.86 7.11 6.66
N GLY A 303 -2.79 7.38 7.56
CA GLY A 303 -3.53 8.64 7.55
C GLY A 303 -2.64 9.86 7.85
N SER A 304 -1.69 9.73 8.80
CA SER A 304 -0.71 10.78 9.12
C SER A 304 0.31 10.99 8.00
N LEU A 305 0.51 9.97 7.15
CA LEU A 305 1.39 10.06 5.99
C LEU A 305 0.71 10.76 4.83
N MET A 306 -0.57 10.45 4.58
CA MET A 306 -1.35 10.99 3.46
C MET A 306 -1.91 12.39 3.70
N SER A 307 -2.15 12.76 4.96
CA SER A 307 -2.79 14.02 5.34
C SER A 307 -2.12 14.66 6.54
N LYS A 308 -2.46 15.91 6.82
CA LYS A 308 -2.00 16.60 8.05
C LYS A 308 -2.80 16.19 9.30
N ASN A 309 -3.77 15.30 9.16
CA ASN A 309 -4.57 14.82 10.29
C ASN A 309 -3.75 13.87 11.17
N LYS A 310 -3.48 14.28 12.39
CA LYS A 310 -2.65 13.57 13.37
C LYS A 310 -3.54 12.98 14.45
N VAL A 311 -3.59 11.65 14.52
CA VAL A 311 -4.32 10.92 15.57
C VAL A 311 -3.31 10.38 16.59
N LYS A 312 -3.57 10.59 17.89
CA LYS A 312 -2.71 10.05 18.97
C LYS A 312 -2.57 8.54 18.77
N THR A 313 -1.35 8.04 18.63
CA THR A 313 -1.09 6.65 18.23
C THR A 313 -0.04 6.03 19.14
N PHE A 314 -0.32 4.80 19.60
CA PHE A 314 0.60 4.03 20.42
C PHE A 314 1.00 2.71 19.78
N TYR A 315 2.29 2.49 19.69
CA TYR A 315 2.86 1.17 19.49
C TYR A 315 3.05 0.47 20.83
N MET A 316 2.47 -0.73 20.98
CA MET A 316 2.37 -1.48 22.24
C MET A 316 3.24 -2.76 22.25
N TYR A 317 4.13 -2.95 21.28
CA TYR A 317 4.93 -4.18 21.13
C TYR A 317 5.76 -4.54 22.37
N LYS A 318 6.18 -3.56 23.18
CA LYS A 318 6.95 -3.81 24.41
C LYS A 318 6.20 -4.62 25.47
N MET A 319 4.87 -4.70 25.35
CA MET A 319 4.00 -5.46 26.27
C MET A 319 3.70 -6.87 25.78
N CYS A 320 4.33 -7.28 24.68
CA CYS A 320 4.15 -8.57 24.02
C CYS A 320 5.47 -9.33 23.92
N ASP A 321 5.39 -10.65 23.77
CA ASP A 321 6.58 -11.49 23.48
C ASP A 321 6.96 -11.44 21.99
N TYR A 322 7.15 -10.23 21.47
CA TYR A 322 7.44 -10.04 20.03
C TYR A 322 8.79 -10.65 19.60
N LYS A 323 9.71 -10.85 20.54
CA LYS A 323 11.04 -11.45 20.25
C LYS A 323 10.94 -12.94 19.94
N GLY A 324 9.86 -13.61 20.38
CA GLY A 324 9.58 -15.00 20.06
C GLY A 324 9.05 -15.24 18.64
N ASN A 325 8.74 -14.15 17.89
CA ASN A 325 8.23 -14.21 16.54
C ASN A 325 9.13 -13.38 15.59
N GLU A 326 9.90 -14.07 14.72
CA GLU A 326 10.90 -13.41 13.85
C GLU A 326 10.31 -12.35 12.95
N SER A 327 9.11 -12.58 12.41
CA SER A 327 8.43 -11.63 11.53
C SER A 327 7.99 -10.37 12.29
N CYS A 328 7.45 -10.54 13.49
CA CYS A 328 7.10 -9.43 14.36
C CYS A 328 8.33 -8.64 14.79
N GLN A 329 9.40 -9.34 15.21
CA GLN A 329 10.66 -8.73 15.62
C GLN A 329 11.25 -7.85 14.52
N LYS A 330 11.29 -8.36 13.27
CA LYS A 330 11.78 -7.58 12.12
C LYS A 330 10.97 -6.30 11.93
N ASN A 331 9.65 -6.39 11.95
CA ASN A 331 8.79 -5.21 11.78
C ASN A 331 8.93 -4.21 12.93
N VAL A 332 9.14 -4.67 14.16
CA VAL A 332 9.44 -3.78 15.30
C VAL A 332 10.74 -3.04 15.09
N ILE A 333 11.80 -3.72 14.63
CA ILE A 333 13.09 -3.07 14.30
C ILE A 333 12.90 -1.98 13.24
N ASP A 334 12.13 -2.27 12.19
CA ASP A 334 11.86 -1.30 11.11
C ASP A 334 11.08 -0.08 11.63
N ILE A 335 10.08 -0.27 12.50
CA ILE A 335 9.32 0.80 13.13
C ILE A 335 10.19 1.64 14.07
N GLU A 336 11.01 0.99 14.90
CA GLU A 336 11.94 1.72 15.77
C GLU A 336 12.94 2.56 14.98
N ALA A 337 13.50 2.00 13.91
CA ALA A 337 14.41 2.73 13.02
C ALA A 337 13.72 3.94 12.39
N LEU A 338 12.46 3.79 12.00
CA LEU A 338 11.63 4.84 11.47
C LEU A 338 11.41 5.96 12.50
N LEU A 339 10.95 5.62 13.70
CA LEU A 339 10.64 6.60 14.75
C LEU A 339 11.88 7.30 15.32
N LYS A 340 13.06 6.66 15.27
CA LYS A 340 14.35 7.26 15.63
C LYS A 340 14.90 8.20 14.56
N ASN A 341 14.42 8.15 13.33
CA ASN A 341 14.86 9.01 12.24
C ASN A 341 14.37 10.45 12.49
N SER A 342 15.30 11.40 12.60
CA SER A 342 14.99 12.80 12.91
C SER A 342 14.01 13.44 11.91
N ASN A 343 14.13 13.12 10.63
CA ASN A 343 13.25 13.63 9.58
C ASN A 343 11.82 13.05 9.69
N MET A 344 11.69 11.81 10.18
CA MET A 344 10.39 11.16 10.40
C MET A 344 9.73 11.64 11.70
N LYS A 345 10.49 12.03 12.70
CA LYS A 345 9.99 12.47 13.99
C LYS A 345 9.02 13.66 13.89
N SER A 346 9.25 14.57 12.95
CA SER A 346 8.33 15.70 12.70
C SER A 346 7.02 15.27 12.03
N ILE A 347 7.07 14.19 11.20
CA ILE A 347 5.91 13.64 10.53
C ILE A 347 5.04 12.85 11.51
N PHE A 348 5.67 12.07 12.39
CA PHE A 348 5.02 11.17 13.34
C PHE A 348 5.14 11.65 14.80
N ASN A 349 5.06 12.95 15.03
CA ASN A 349 5.12 13.53 16.39
C ASN A 349 3.94 13.13 17.29
N ASN A 350 2.86 12.59 16.70
CA ASN A 350 1.68 12.03 17.36
C ASN A 350 1.82 10.54 17.69
N VAL A 351 2.94 9.91 17.33
CA VAL A 351 3.19 8.47 17.50
C VAL A 351 4.15 8.25 18.64
N GLN A 352 3.80 7.37 19.55
CA GLN A 352 4.58 7.02 20.74
C GLN A 352 4.72 5.50 20.86
N VAL A 353 5.78 5.06 21.52
CA VAL A 353 5.92 3.66 21.97
C VAL A 353 5.54 3.64 23.44
N ALA A 354 4.49 2.93 23.79
CA ALA A 354 4.04 2.80 25.17
C ALA A 354 5.01 1.91 25.96
N GLU A 355 5.42 2.37 27.13
CA GLU A 355 6.24 1.60 28.06
C GLU A 355 5.38 0.77 29.04
N LYS A 356 4.18 1.23 29.32
CA LYS A 356 3.16 0.59 30.14
C LYS A 356 1.76 0.87 29.59
N ILE A 357 0.77 0.07 29.99
CA ILE A 357 -0.59 0.17 29.43
C ILE A 357 -1.22 1.52 29.75
N GLU A 358 -0.95 2.08 30.92
CA GLU A 358 -1.51 3.36 31.37
C GLU A 358 -1.09 4.56 30.51
N ASP A 359 -0.05 4.44 29.72
CA ASP A 359 0.41 5.51 28.81
C ASP A 359 -0.64 5.90 27.76
N ILE A 360 -1.65 5.03 27.53
CA ILE A 360 -2.73 5.29 26.55
C ILE A 360 -3.82 6.24 27.08
N LEU A 361 -3.91 6.46 28.39
CA LEU A 361 -4.89 7.35 29.02
C LEU A 361 -4.50 8.82 28.79
#